data_2d8b58c2681471fdc87a333adbbc18cf
#
_entry.id   2d8b58c2681471fdc87a333adbbc18cf
#
_cell.length_a   1.000
_cell.length_b   1.000
_cell.length_c   1.000
_cell.angle_alpha   90.00
_cell.angle_beta   90.00
_cell.angle_gamma   90.00
#
_symmetry.space_group_name_H-M   'P 1'
#
loop_
_entity.id
_entity.type
_entity.pdbx_description
1 polymer ?
#
loop_
_entity_poly.entity_id
_entity_poly.type
_entity_poly.pdbx_seq_one_letter_code
_entity_poly.pdbx_strand_id
1 'polypeptide(L)'
;MDSTKADLLIFGSSTANHNYYPDSIEKNLRLSCYNTGRDGMSIFYFYAVLKSDLKRYTPKVVILDFFPVEFRKEQMDYDRITALLPYYSSHPELRSIILMKSPYERLKLISRIYPFNSLAFTILGGNLQMNKNREINKGSQGYVPLPEVWNGP
;
A
#
# COMPACT_ATOMS: atom_id res chain seq x y z
N MET A 1 -7.06 -4.42 -0.99
CA MET A 1 -7.64 -4.08 -2.30
C MET A 1 -9.04 -4.66 -2.50
N ASP A 2 -9.31 -5.93 -2.22
CA ASP A 2 -10.54 -6.57 -2.71
C ASP A 2 -11.75 -6.50 -1.79
N SER A 3 -11.59 -6.22 -0.52
CA SER A 3 -12.66 -6.27 0.48
C SER A 3 -13.01 -4.94 1.13
N THR A 4 -12.08 -4.00 1.15
CA THR A 4 -12.29 -2.71 1.81
C THR A 4 -13.32 -1.86 1.06
N LYS A 5 -14.26 -1.28 1.82
CA LYS A 5 -15.26 -0.36 1.30
C LYS A 5 -15.52 0.67 2.40
N ALA A 6 -14.97 1.87 2.24
CA ALA A 6 -15.11 2.95 3.19
C ALA A 6 -15.51 4.26 2.51
N ASP A 7 -16.20 5.13 3.23
CA ASP A 7 -16.61 6.44 2.73
C ASP A 7 -15.40 7.37 2.53
N LEU A 8 -14.39 7.25 3.41
CA LEU A 8 -13.18 8.04 3.38
C LEU A 8 -11.97 7.12 3.27
N LEU A 9 -11.13 7.35 2.25
CA LEU A 9 -9.87 6.66 2.06
C LEU A 9 -8.69 7.62 2.25
N ILE A 10 -7.65 7.15 2.93
CA ILE A 10 -6.40 7.89 3.14
C ILE A 10 -5.29 7.17 2.42
N PHE A 11 -4.54 7.90 1.60
CA PHE A 11 -3.39 7.41 0.86
C PHE A 11 -2.15 8.19 1.23
N GLY A 12 -1.00 7.53 1.25
CA GLY A 12 0.29 8.13 1.51
C GLY A 12 1.32 7.12 2.01
N SER A 13 2.51 7.58 2.28
CA SER A 13 3.63 6.77 2.75
C SER A 13 3.54 6.48 4.26
N SER A 14 4.67 6.42 4.95
CA SER A 14 4.74 6.23 6.40
C SER A 14 4.01 7.32 7.18
N THR A 15 4.03 8.56 6.71
CA THR A 15 3.29 9.65 7.34
C THR A 15 1.80 9.35 7.39
N ALA A 16 1.22 8.91 6.27
CA ALA A 16 -0.18 8.51 6.26
C ALA A 16 -0.43 7.30 7.16
N ASN A 17 0.43 6.28 7.06
CA ASN A 17 0.26 5.03 7.79
C ASN A 17 0.22 5.22 9.32
N HIS A 18 1.02 6.17 9.85
CA HIS A 18 1.23 6.32 11.29
C HIS A 18 0.55 7.55 11.92
N ASN A 19 0.08 8.53 11.14
CA ASN A 19 -0.44 9.78 11.72
C ASN A 19 -1.97 9.97 11.56
N TYR A 20 -2.60 9.25 10.63
CA TYR A 20 -4.04 9.35 10.43
C TYR A 20 -4.76 8.18 11.11
N TYR A 21 -5.36 8.45 12.27
CA TYR A 21 -6.07 7.44 13.07
C TYR A 21 -7.55 7.35 12.64
N PRO A 22 -7.98 6.26 11.97
CA PRO A 22 -9.32 6.13 11.41
C PRO A 22 -10.44 6.27 12.43
N ASP A 23 -10.33 5.65 13.60
CA ASP A 23 -11.42 5.68 14.62
C ASP A 23 -11.72 7.12 15.07
N SER A 24 -10.69 7.98 15.19
CA SER A 24 -10.88 9.39 15.53
C SER A 24 -11.59 10.16 14.40
N ILE A 25 -11.23 9.85 13.15
CA ILE A 25 -11.83 10.46 11.97
C ILE A 25 -13.31 10.05 11.85
N GLU A 26 -13.61 8.76 12.02
CA GLU A 26 -14.98 8.23 11.98
C GLU A 26 -15.86 8.86 13.05
N LYS A 27 -15.34 8.98 14.28
CA LYS A 27 -16.06 9.59 15.40
C LYS A 27 -16.44 11.05 15.13
N ASN A 28 -15.55 11.81 14.49
CA ASN A 28 -15.76 13.24 14.26
C ASN A 28 -16.56 13.52 12.98
N LEU A 29 -16.32 12.76 11.90
CA LEU A 29 -16.94 13.01 10.59
C LEU A 29 -18.18 12.15 10.32
N ARG A 30 -18.41 11.09 11.10
CA ARG A 30 -19.48 10.10 10.88
C ARG A 30 -19.41 9.45 9.51
N LEU A 31 -18.19 9.24 9.01
CA LEU A 31 -17.88 8.55 7.76
C LEU A 31 -17.03 7.33 8.09
N SER A 32 -17.32 6.18 7.49
CA SER A 32 -16.41 5.05 7.59
C SER A 32 -15.06 5.41 6.96
N CYS A 33 -13.96 5.11 7.65
CA CYS A 33 -12.62 5.51 7.26
C CYS A 33 -11.70 4.30 7.12
N TYR A 34 -10.85 4.29 6.10
CA TYR A 34 -9.79 3.29 5.98
C TYR A 34 -8.47 3.96 5.57
N ASN A 35 -7.42 3.66 6.30
CA ASN A 35 -6.07 4.14 6.00
C ASN A 35 -5.36 3.13 5.10
N THR A 36 -5.09 3.50 3.85
CA THR A 36 -4.35 2.69 2.88
C THR A 36 -2.86 3.03 2.85
N GLY A 37 -2.42 3.94 3.72
CA GLY A 37 -1.03 4.34 3.85
C GLY A 37 -0.12 3.12 4.06
N ARG A 38 1.06 3.18 3.46
CA ARG A 38 2.01 2.07 3.55
C ARG A 38 3.45 2.57 3.49
N ASP A 39 4.23 2.17 4.48
CA ASP A 39 5.63 2.54 4.59
C ASP A 39 6.43 2.19 3.35
N GLY A 40 7.28 3.13 2.96
CA GLY A 40 8.20 2.94 1.85
C GLY A 40 7.55 2.84 0.48
N MET A 41 6.26 3.15 0.34
CA MET A 41 5.59 3.20 -0.97
C MET A 41 5.63 4.61 -1.58
N SER A 42 5.41 4.70 -2.88
CA SER A 42 5.42 5.93 -3.67
C SER A 42 4.06 6.22 -4.30
N ILE A 43 3.96 7.37 -4.96
CA ILE A 43 2.75 7.83 -5.65
C ILE A 43 2.18 6.80 -6.63
N PHE A 44 3.03 6.00 -7.31
CA PHE A 44 2.57 4.95 -8.23
C PHE A 44 1.79 3.85 -7.51
N TYR A 45 2.22 3.50 -6.30
CA TYR A 45 1.51 2.52 -5.48
C TYR A 45 0.15 3.07 -5.04
N PHE A 46 0.10 4.31 -4.54
CA PHE A 46 -1.15 4.92 -4.08
C PHE A 46 -2.14 5.08 -5.24
N TYR A 47 -1.66 5.51 -6.40
CA TYR A 47 -2.48 5.61 -7.60
C TYR A 47 -3.03 4.24 -8.04
N ALA A 48 -2.22 3.20 -7.96
CA ALA A 48 -2.64 1.85 -8.30
C ALA A 48 -3.76 1.36 -7.36
N VAL A 49 -3.59 1.53 -6.05
CA VAL A 49 -4.60 1.14 -5.06
C VAL A 49 -5.90 1.92 -5.27
N LEU A 50 -5.81 3.24 -5.43
CA LEU A 50 -6.97 4.08 -5.71
C LEU A 50 -7.69 3.64 -7.00
N LYS A 51 -6.95 3.36 -8.06
CA LYS A 51 -7.52 2.90 -9.33
C LYS A 51 -8.26 1.56 -9.18
N SER A 52 -7.73 0.65 -8.37
CA SER A 52 -8.39 -0.61 -8.05
C SER A 52 -9.66 -0.41 -7.21
N ASP A 53 -9.62 0.50 -6.23
CA ASP A 53 -10.77 0.80 -5.40
C ASP A 53 -11.89 1.46 -6.22
N LEU A 54 -11.56 2.45 -7.05
CA LEU A 54 -12.52 3.16 -7.91
C LEU A 54 -13.21 2.24 -8.95
N LYS A 55 -12.60 1.11 -9.28
CA LYS A 55 -13.25 0.10 -10.13
C LYS A 55 -14.39 -0.62 -9.41
N ARG A 56 -14.35 -0.70 -8.09
CA ARG A 56 -15.31 -1.42 -7.25
C ARG A 56 -16.39 -0.51 -6.67
N TYR A 57 -16.00 0.69 -6.24
CA TYR A 57 -16.91 1.67 -5.65
C TYR A 57 -16.27 3.08 -5.69
N THR A 58 -17.07 4.08 -5.39
CA THR A 58 -16.60 5.48 -5.31
C THR A 58 -16.67 5.93 -3.85
N PRO A 59 -15.52 6.19 -3.20
CA PRO A 59 -15.51 6.78 -1.87
C PRO A 59 -16.04 8.23 -1.92
N LYS A 60 -16.60 8.71 -0.82
CA LYS A 60 -17.06 10.10 -0.71
C LYS A 60 -15.90 11.09 -0.60
N VAL A 61 -14.83 10.69 0.07
CA VAL A 61 -13.65 11.52 0.33
C VAL A 61 -12.39 10.70 0.10
N VAL A 62 -11.40 11.30 -0.56
CA VAL A 62 -10.04 10.77 -0.69
C VAL A 62 -9.07 11.80 -0.15
N ILE A 63 -8.24 11.39 0.82
CA ILE A 63 -7.13 12.17 1.34
C ILE A 63 -5.86 11.59 0.76
N LEU A 64 -5.04 12.42 0.12
CA LEU A 64 -3.71 12.07 -0.33
C LEU A 64 -2.69 12.87 0.48
N ASP A 65 -1.97 12.17 1.34
CA ASP A 65 -0.82 12.72 2.08
C ASP A 65 0.45 12.46 1.26
N PHE A 66 1.06 13.52 0.77
CA PHE A 66 2.26 13.40 -0.06
C PHE A 66 3.20 14.59 0.15
N PHE A 67 4.48 14.35 -0.10
CA PHE A 67 5.47 15.41 -0.16
C PHE A 67 5.76 15.81 -1.62
N PRO A 68 6.00 17.11 -1.91
CA PRO A 68 6.31 17.56 -3.29
C PRO A 68 7.49 16.82 -3.93
N VAL A 69 8.44 16.33 -3.12
CA VAL A 69 9.58 15.54 -3.60
C VAL A 69 9.16 14.21 -4.25
N GLU A 70 8.00 13.66 -3.90
CA GLU A 70 7.49 12.42 -4.47
C GLU A 70 7.10 12.53 -5.95
N PHE A 71 7.00 13.75 -6.48
CA PHE A 71 6.82 13.98 -7.91
C PHE A 71 8.13 13.98 -8.71
N ARG A 72 9.28 13.90 -8.04
CA ARG A 72 10.55 13.72 -8.75
C ARG A 72 10.59 12.32 -9.33
N LYS A 73 11.07 12.23 -10.57
CA LYS A 73 11.25 10.95 -11.23
C LYS A 73 12.49 10.26 -10.67
N GLU A 74 12.31 9.35 -9.72
CA GLU A 74 13.39 8.57 -9.12
C GLU A 74 13.25 7.08 -9.47
N GLN A 75 14.37 6.40 -9.70
CA GLN A 75 14.37 4.96 -10.00
C GLN A 75 13.71 4.15 -8.88
N MET A 76 13.91 4.57 -7.64
CA MET A 76 13.33 3.92 -6.47
C MET A 76 11.79 3.84 -6.52
N ASP A 77 11.12 4.83 -7.10
CA ASP A 77 9.65 4.82 -7.21
C ASP A 77 9.15 3.73 -8.17
N TYR A 78 9.90 3.49 -9.25
CA TYR A 78 9.61 2.40 -10.18
C TYR A 78 9.91 1.04 -9.55
N ASP A 79 10.95 0.92 -8.72
CA ASP A 79 11.29 -0.31 -8.04
C ASP A 79 10.21 -0.70 -7.02
N ARG A 80 9.58 0.27 -6.36
CA ARG A 80 8.47 0.07 -5.42
C ARG A 80 7.21 -0.50 -6.09
N ILE A 81 7.04 -0.34 -7.41
CA ILE A 81 5.99 -0.99 -8.19
C ILE A 81 6.05 -2.52 -8.05
N THR A 82 7.20 -3.08 -7.67
CA THR A 82 7.37 -4.52 -7.41
C THR A 82 6.33 -5.08 -6.44
N ALA A 83 5.86 -4.27 -5.49
CA ALA A 83 4.80 -4.66 -4.55
C ALA A 83 3.46 -4.99 -5.22
N LEU A 84 3.25 -4.50 -6.46
CA LEU A 84 2.04 -4.72 -7.24
C LEU A 84 2.12 -5.94 -8.18
N LEU A 85 3.31 -6.51 -8.41
CA LEU A 85 3.51 -7.62 -9.34
C LEU A 85 2.57 -8.81 -9.08
N PRO A 86 2.32 -9.26 -7.83
CA PRO A 86 1.42 -10.38 -7.56
C PRO A 86 0.00 -10.17 -8.07
N TYR A 87 -0.42 -8.91 -8.23
CA TYR A 87 -1.77 -8.54 -8.66
C TYR A 87 -1.92 -8.41 -10.17
N TYR A 88 -0.84 -8.58 -10.95
CA TYR A 88 -0.85 -8.40 -12.40
C TYR A 88 -1.90 -9.24 -13.14
N SER A 89 -2.11 -10.46 -12.70
CA SER A 89 -3.06 -11.39 -13.33
C SER A 89 -4.50 -11.09 -12.93
N SER A 90 -4.75 -10.79 -11.65
CA SER A 90 -6.08 -10.59 -11.08
C SER A 90 -6.64 -9.18 -11.26
N HIS A 91 -5.76 -8.18 -11.46
CA HIS A 91 -6.10 -6.76 -11.55
C HIS A 91 -5.68 -6.13 -12.89
N PRO A 92 -6.46 -6.30 -13.97
CA PRO A 92 -6.13 -5.74 -15.29
C PRO A 92 -5.91 -4.23 -15.28
N GLU A 93 -6.59 -3.51 -14.39
CA GLU A 93 -6.47 -2.05 -14.24
C GLU A 93 -5.08 -1.60 -13.77
N LEU A 94 -4.31 -2.47 -13.11
CA LEU A 94 -2.98 -2.17 -12.61
C LEU A 94 -1.87 -2.42 -13.65
N ARG A 95 -2.17 -3.14 -14.74
CA ARG A 95 -1.17 -3.57 -15.71
C ARG A 95 -0.36 -2.43 -16.30
N SER A 96 -1.01 -1.31 -16.63
CA SER A 96 -0.32 -0.14 -17.17
C SER A 96 0.71 0.43 -16.20
N ILE A 97 0.41 0.46 -14.92
CA ILE A 97 1.31 0.95 -13.87
C ILE A 97 2.46 -0.03 -13.66
N ILE A 98 2.15 -1.32 -13.57
CA ILE A 98 3.16 -2.38 -13.39
C ILE A 98 4.18 -2.39 -14.54
N LEU A 99 3.72 -2.18 -15.77
CA LEU A 99 4.59 -2.14 -16.94
C LEU A 99 5.50 -0.90 -17.01
N MET A 100 5.24 0.14 -16.21
CA MET A 100 6.13 1.29 -16.11
C MET A 100 7.45 0.96 -15.40
N LYS A 101 7.50 -0.14 -14.64
CA LYS A 101 8.68 -0.55 -13.88
C LYS A 101 9.91 -0.76 -14.78
N SER A 102 9.73 -1.38 -15.94
CA SER A 102 10.83 -1.67 -16.87
C SER A 102 10.30 -1.97 -18.28
N PRO A 103 11.05 -1.62 -19.35
CA PRO A 103 10.69 -2.00 -20.73
C PRO A 103 10.55 -3.51 -20.93
N TYR A 104 11.25 -4.30 -20.13
CA TYR A 104 11.26 -5.78 -20.21
C TYR A 104 10.22 -6.44 -19.30
N GLU A 105 9.37 -5.67 -18.61
CA GLU A 105 8.44 -6.21 -17.63
C GLU A 105 7.43 -7.18 -18.25
N ARG A 106 6.96 -6.90 -19.48
CA ARG A 106 6.10 -7.82 -20.21
C ARG A 106 6.72 -9.19 -20.42
N LEU A 107 8.02 -9.22 -20.74
CA LEU A 107 8.74 -10.47 -20.98
C LEU A 107 8.92 -11.26 -19.68
N LYS A 108 9.28 -10.58 -18.60
CA LYS A 108 9.45 -11.20 -17.27
C LYS A 108 8.13 -11.79 -16.75
N LEU A 109 7.01 -11.12 -17.02
CA LEU A 109 5.66 -11.53 -16.59
C LEU A 109 5.08 -12.73 -17.36
N ILE A 110 5.79 -13.25 -18.39
CA ILE A 110 5.49 -14.56 -18.99
C ILE A 110 5.74 -15.66 -17.96
N SER A 111 6.74 -15.50 -17.09
CA SER A 111 6.97 -16.39 -15.97
C SER A 111 5.94 -16.17 -14.88
N ARG A 112 5.20 -17.21 -14.51
CA ARG A 112 4.24 -17.16 -13.40
C ARG A 112 4.89 -17.04 -12.01
N ILE A 113 6.17 -17.35 -11.91
CA ILE A 113 6.95 -17.29 -10.66
C ILE A 113 7.48 -15.87 -10.42
N TYR A 114 7.82 -15.15 -11.49
CA TYR A 114 8.43 -13.83 -11.40
C TYR A 114 7.69 -12.83 -10.51
N PRO A 115 6.35 -12.72 -10.54
CA PRO A 115 5.61 -11.79 -9.67
C PRO A 115 5.81 -12.03 -8.17
N PHE A 116 6.22 -13.24 -7.79
CA PHE A 116 6.36 -13.67 -6.41
C PHE A 116 7.81 -13.78 -5.92
N ASN A 117 8.80 -13.51 -6.79
CA ASN A 117 10.21 -13.67 -6.44
C ASN A 117 10.61 -12.86 -5.21
N SER A 118 10.13 -11.62 -5.05
CA SER A 118 10.40 -10.79 -3.88
C SER A 118 9.73 -11.29 -2.61
N LEU A 119 8.67 -12.09 -2.74
CA LEU A 119 7.91 -12.66 -1.62
C LEU A 119 8.39 -14.06 -1.23
N ALA A 120 9.11 -14.76 -2.12
CA ALA A 120 9.49 -16.14 -1.91
C ALA A 120 10.27 -16.34 -0.59
N PHE A 121 11.26 -15.50 -0.32
CA PHE A 121 12.02 -15.55 0.93
C PHE A 121 11.20 -15.15 2.15
N THR A 122 10.27 -14.21 2.02
CA THR A 122 9.38 -13.79 3.11
C THR A 122 8.40 -14.90 3.46
N ILE A 123 7.84 -15.56 2.45
CA ILE A 123 6.92 -16.70 2.62
C ILE A 123 7.69 -17.88 3.22
N LEU A 124 8.88 -18.18 2.73
CA LEU A 124 9.72 -19.26 3.24
C LEU A 124 10.11 -19.01 4.70
N GLY A 125 10.57 -17.81 5.04
CA GLY A 125 10.93 -17.42 6.41
C GLY A 125 9.74 -17.44 7.36
N GLY A 126 8.56 -17.01 6.89
CA GLY A 126 7.31 -17.06 7.66
C GLY A 126 6.87 -18.49 7.98
N ASN A 127 6.96 -19.40 6.99
CA ASN A 127 6.61 -20.80 7.17
C ASN A 127 7.61 -21.56 8.06
N LEU A 128 8.87 -21.16 8.08
CA LEU A 128 9.89 -21.76 8.94
C LEU A 128 9.86 -21.24 10.38
N GLN A 129 8.83 -20.50 10.76
CA GLN A 129 8.63 -19.95 12.11
C GLN A 129 9.78 -19.06 12.64
N MET A 130 10.62 -18.54 11.77
CA MET A 130 11.76 -17.70 12.14
C MET A 130 11.34 -16.31 12.67
N ASN A 131 10.07 -15.94 12.60
CA ASN A 131 9.54 -14.64 13.00
C ASN A 131 8.35 -14.74 13.99
N LYS A 132 8.39 -15.69 14.93
CA LYS A 132 7.29 -15.85 15.92
C LYS A 132 7.08 -14.63 16.84
N ASN A 133 8.04 -13.71 16.93
CA ASN A 133 8.03 -12.61 17.89
C ASN A 133 7.81 -11.22 17.27
N ARG A 134 7.41 -11.11 16.01
CA ARG A 134 6.85 -9.85 15.56
C ARG A 134 5.42 -9.77 16.10
N GLU A 135 5.24 -9.11 17.23
CA GLU A 135 3.96 -8.52 17.58
C GLU A 135 3.56 -7.62 16.41
N ILE A 136 2.69 -8.13 15.56
CA ILE A 136 2.02 -7.31 14.56
C ILE A 136 1.15 -6.40 15.41
N ASN A 137 1.58 -5.15 15.62
CA ASN A 137 0.73 -4.12 16.16
C ASN A 137 -0.51 -4.08 15.26
N LYS A 138 -1.59 -4.72 15.70
CA LYS A 138 -2.86 -4.75 14.98
C LYS A 138 -3.44 -3.35 15.06
N GLY A 139 -3.04 -2.51 14.13
CA GLY A 139 -3.68 -1.23 13.92
C GLY A 139 -5.13 -1.41 13.51
N SER A 140 -5.97 -0.45 13.85
CA SER A 140 -7.37 -0.42 13.41
C SER A 140 -7.44 0.11 11.98
N GLN A 141 -8.21 -0.56 11.12
CA GLN A 141 -8.59 -0.08 9.79
C GLN A 141 -7.41 0.40 8.92
N GLY A 142 -6.31 -0.36 8.92
CA GLY A 142 -5.11 -0.07 8.13
C GLY A 142 -4.10 0.87 8.78
N TYR A 143 -4.43 1.56 9.85
CA TYR A 143 -3.52 2.36 10.66
C TYR A 143 -2.54 1.46 11.43
N VAL A 144 -1.28 1.83 11.48
CA VAL A 144 -0.24 1.13 12.24
C VAL A 144 0.35 2.10 13.27
N PRO A 145 0.08 1.91 14.58
CA PRO A 145 0.67 2.76 15.61
C PRO A 145 2.19 2.59 15.67
N LEU A 146 2.92 3.69 15.90
CA LEU A 146 4.33 3.62 16.20
C LEU A 146 4.53 3.07 17.62
N PRO A 147 5.51 2.16 17.84
CA PRO A 147 5.75 1.58 19.16
C PRO A 147 6.37 2.55 20.17
N GLU A 148 6.89 3.69 19.70
CA GLU A 148 7.58 4.66 20.53
C GLU A 148 6.59 5.72 21.03
N VAL A 149 6.50 5.85 22.36
CA VAL A 149 5.89 7.01 22.99
C VAL A 149 6.89 8.17 22.86
N TRP A 150 6.49 9.23 22.16
CA TRP A 150 7.30 10.45 22.11
C TRP A 150 7.38 11.05 23.53
N ASN A 151 8.50 10.84 24.20
CA ASN A 151 8.86 11.52 25.43
C ASN A 151 9.44 12.87 25.00
N GLY A 152 8.58 13.87 24.82
CA GLY A 152 8.99 15.22 24.46
C GLY A 152 10.03 15.82 25.43
N PRO A 153 10.66 16.96 25.04
CA PRO A 153 11.65 17.61 25.87
C PRO A 153 11.04 18.09 27.18
#